data_3b6f51e6d82bdb1fba152e9d48c83357
#
_entry.id   3b6f51e6d82bdb1fba152e9d48c83357
#
_cell.length_a   1.000
_cell.length_b   1.000
_cell.length_c   1.000
_cell.angle_alpha   90.00
_cell.angle_beta   90.00
_cell.angle_gamma   90.00
#
_symmetry.space_group_name_H-M   'P 1'
#
loop_
_entity.id
_entity.type
_entity.pdbx_description
1 polymer ?
#
loop_
_entity_poly.entity_id
_entity_poly.type
_entity_poly.pdbx_seq_one_letter_code
_entity_poly.pdbx_strand_id
1 'polypeptide(L)'
;MANLYEMYYATAMNRQLVAENDVRANAWADRVEYCFRRDAELCTDYNNNIADGKWKHMMDQTHIGYTSWDEPKGGNIMPKVPRVDISRNGSIAMGGYEYEENSGVVVMEAERFATSVQEPGTQWTVIPDLGRTLSGLSLMPYTKPVSGASLTYQIRLKSDLSGVRVRLILDSTLPFIKGGHSYAIRLDDGEEQIVNYNSDLTWANCYSKMYPAGAARVIESKVTFPDVTLEAGVHTLTIRPLSPAIVLHKIIVDCGGDMPGRLNLTESPRTRTLCKRCYLFYQK
;
A
#
# COMPACT_ATOMS: atom_id res chain seq x y z
N MET A 1 15.57 21.27 -3.17
CA MET A 1 14.09 21.14 -3.00
C MET A 1 13.64 19.66 -2.99
N ALA A 2 13.82 18.88 -4.06
CA ALA A 2 13.36 17.49 -4.10
C ALA A 2 13.84 16.64 -2.91
N ASN A 3 15.13 16.70 -2.58
CA ASN A 3 15.71 15.99 -1.44
C ASN A 3 15.07 16.37 -0.09
N LEU A 4 14.71 17.64 0.10
CA LEU A 4 14.06 18.14 1.31
C LEU A 4 12.63 17.60 1.44
N TYR A 5 11.85 17.61 0.35
CA TYR A 5 10.52 17.01 0.33
C TYR A 5 10.55 15.50 0.59
N GLU A 6 11.52 14.81 0.00
CA GLU A 6 11.72 13.37 0.25
C GLU A 6 12.03 13.10 1.73
N MET A 7 12.89 13.89 2.36
CA MET A 7 13.21 13.78 3.78
C MET A 7 11.96 13.92 4.66
N TYR A 8 11.13 14.92 4.42
CA TYR A 8 9.91 15.12 5.22
C TYR A 8 8.86 14.06 4.94
N TYR A 9 8.72 13.60 3.69
CA TYR A 9 7.86 12.47 3.37
C TYR A 9 8.33 11.19 4.10
N ALA A 10 9.63 10.89 4.02
CA ALA A 10 10.21 9.74 4.72
C ALA A 10 10.02 9.83 6.25
N THR A 11 10.09 11.03 6.81
CA THR A 11 9.81 11.27 8.23
C THR A 11 8.35 10.94 8.59
N ALA A 12 7.39 11.34 7.76
CA ALA A 12 5.98 11.04 7.96
C ALA A 12 5.73 9.52 7.89
N MET A 13 6.28 8.85 6.88
CA MET A 13 6.19 7.39 6.70
C MET A 13 6.81 6.64 7.88
N ASN A 14 8.00 7.06 8.34
CA ASN A 14 8.63 6.47 9.52
C ASN A 14 7.70 6.54 10.74
N ARG A 15 7.14 7.71 11.04
CA ARG A 15 6.28 7.92 12.20
C ARG A 15 5.01 7.09 12.12
N GLN A 16 4.40 7.01 10.94
CA GLN A 16 3.21 6.19 10.72
C GLN A 16 3.52 4.71 10.98
N LEU A 17 4.57 4.18 10.38
CA LEU A 17 4.95 2.77 10.52
C LEU A 17 5.42 2.42 11.92
N VAL A 18 6.09 3.33 12.63
CA VAL A 18 6.41 3.15 14.05
C VAL A 18 5.16 3.04 14.90
N ALA A 19 4.14 3.86 14.66
CA ALA A 19 2.86 3.76 15.36
C ALA A 19 2.15 2.42 15.12
N GLU A 20 2.39 1.81 13.96
CA GLU A 20 1.90 0.48 13.59
C GLU A 20 2.83 -0.66 14.06
N ASN A 21 3.97 -0.34 14.69
CA ASN A 21 5.06 -1.28 15.06
C ASN A 21 5.55 -2.09 13.88
N ASP A 22 5.66 -1.48 12.71
CA ASP A 22 6.09 -2.07 11.45
C ASP A 22 7.60 -1.86 11.25
N VAL A 23 8.34 -2.96 11.03
CA VAL A 23 9.81 -2.91 10.88
C VAL A 23 10.27 -2.12 9.65
N ARG A 24 9.40 -1.89 8.66
CA ARG A 24 9.69 -1.02 7.51
C ARG A 24 9.95 0.42 7.93
N ALA A 25 9.51 0.83 9.12
CA ALA A 25 9.87 2.12 9.71
C ALA A 25 11.38 2.36 9.73
N ASN A 26 12.19 1.29 9.88
CA ASN A 26 13.63 1.40 9.96
C ASN A 26 14.26 1.82 8.62
N ALA A 27 13.75 1.29 7.51
CA ALA A 27 14.20 1.70 6.18
C ALA A 27 13.85 3.19 5.89
N TRP A 28 12.71 3.65 6.36
CA TRP A 28 12.34 5.06 6.26
C TRP A 28 13.19 5.95 7.17
N ALA A 29 13.60 5.46 8.34
CA ALA A 29 14.57 6.17 9.18
C ALA A 29 15.90 6.32 8.46
N ASP A 30 16.43 5.25 7.84
CA ASP A 30 17.66 5.29 7.03
C ASP A 30 17.54 6.30 5.89
N ARG A 31 16.37 6.38 5.27
CA ARG A 31 16.11 7.35 4.19
C ARG A 31 16.16 8.79 4.67
N VAL A 32 15.60 9.09 5.84
CA VAL A 32 15.69 10.43 6.46
C VAL A 32 17.14 10.81 6.73
N GLU A 33 17.91 9.90 7.33
CA GLU A 33 19.34 10.12 7.61
C GLU A 33 20.15 10.34 6.32
N TYR A 34 19.85 9.57 5.27
CA TYR A 34 20.46 9.78 3.96
C TYR A 34 20.14 11.16 3.38
N CYS A 35 18.87 11.54 3.35
CA CYS A 35 18.45 12.82 2.81
C CYS A 35 19.05 14.00 3.59
N PHE A 36 19.15 13.90 4.91
CA PHE A 36 19.77 14.91 5.76
C PHE A 36 21.24 15.12 5.43
N ARG A 37 22.02 14.02 5.31
CA ARG A 37 23.43 14.10 4.88
C ARG A 37 23.55 14.64 3.46
N ARG A 38 22.68 14.18 2.55
CA ARG A 38 22.67 14.63 1.15
C ARG A 38 22.38 16.10 1.01
N ASP A 39 21.54 16.66 1.88
CA ASP A 39 21.25 18.08 1.90
C ASP A 39 22.49 18.91 2.23
N ALA A 40 23.26 18.51 3.24
CA ALA A 40 24.54 19.16 3.59
C ALA A 40 25.55 19.10 2.45
N GLU A 41 25.66 17.95 1.76
CA GLU A 41 26.52 17.80 0.57
C GLU A 41 26.09 18.75 -0.55
N LEU A 42 24.79 18.84 -0.85
CA LEU A 42 24.25 19.70 -1.88
C LEU A 42 24.50 21.19 -1.57
N CYS A 43 24.35 21.60 -0.32
CA CYS A 43 24.64 22.96 0.12
C CYS A 43 26.14 23.28 -0.01
N THR A 44 26.98 22.33 0.38
CA THR A 44 28.44 22.47 0.26
C THR A 44 28.86 22.58 -1.21
N ASP A 45 28.30 21.73 -2.07
CA ASP A 45 28.59 21.73 -3.50
C ASP A 45 28.13 23.05 -4.16
N TYR A 46 26.93 23.51 -3.82
CA TYR A 46 26.40 24.77 -4.31
C TYR A 46 27.29 25.98 -3.93
N ASN A 47 27.70 26.03 -2.66
CA ASN A 47 28.49 27.14 -2.15
C ASN A 47 29.91 27.16 -2.72
N ASN A 48 30.53 25.98 -2.95
CA ASN A 48 31.96 25.94 -3.21
C ASN A 48 32.33 25.55 -4.65
N ASN A 49 31.51 24.75 -5.34
CA ASN A 49 31.89 24.14 -6.61
C ASN A 49 31.11 24.75 -7.80
N ILE A 50 29.83 25.07 -7.62
CA ILE A 50 29.02 25.60 -8.71
C ILE A 50 29.54 27.00 -9.13
N ALA A 51 29.77 27.17 -10.43
CA ALA A 51 30.30 28.36 -11.04
C ALA A 51 31.60 28.87 -10.36
N ASP A 52 32.53 27.93 -10.09
CA ASP A 52 33.83 28.19 -9.47
C ASP A 52 33.74 28.89 -8.11
N GLY A 53 32.70 28.55 -7.33
CA GLY A 53 32.48 29.12 -6.00
C GLY A 53 31.88 30.52 -5.98
N LYS A 54 31.33 31.00 -7.11
CA LYS A 54 30.65 32.30 -7.21
C LYS A 54 29.52 32.45 -6.18
N TRP A 55 28.87 31.36 -5.83
CA TRP A 55 27.69 31.34 -4.97
C TRP A 55 27.99 30.99 -3.51
N LYS A 56 29.26 31.24 -3.10
CA LYS A 56 29.72 31.06 -1.73
C LYS A 56 28.77 31.75 -0.73
N HIS A 57 28.40 31.03 0.34
CA HIS A 57 27.50 31.48 1.40
C HIS A 57 26.01 31.62 1.03
N MET A 58 25.61 31.31 -0.18
CA MET A 58 24.20 31.37 -0.58
C MET A 58 23.29 30.31 0.05
N MET A 59 23.88 29.17 0.44
CA MET A 59 23.17 28.04 1.06
C MET A 59 23.61 27.84 2.52
N ASP A 60 23.99 28.85 3.23
CA ASP A 60 24.43 28.77 4.63
C ASP A 60 23.26 28.81 5.63
N GLN A 61 22.12 29.35 5.21
CA GLN A 61 20.98 29.53 6.10
C GLN A 61 20.43 28.16 6.55
N THR A 62 20.18 28.05 7.85
CA THR A 62 19.48 26.91 8.43
C THR A 62 18.06 26.78 7.87
N HIS A 63 17.69 25.61 7.40
CA HIS A 63 16.41 25.37 6.74
C HIS A 63 15.75 24.03 7.13
N ILE A 64 16.43 23.19 7.91
CA ILE A 64 15.87 21.96 8.46
C ILE A 64 15.72 22.09 9.97
N GLY A 65 14.53 21.79 10.50
CA GLY A 65 14.22 21.92 11.93
C GLY A 65 14.02 23.38 12.37
N TYR A 66 13.83 24.28 11.44
CA TYR A 66 13.58 25.69 11.69
C TYR A 66 12.19 25.90 12.29
N THR A 67 12.12 26.52 13.47
CA THR A 67 10.87 26.71 14.22
C THR A 67 10.61 28.17 14.64
N SER A 68 11.54 29.07 14.40
CA SER A 68 11.42 30.49 14.73
C SER A 68 12.11 31.37 13.68
N TRP A 69 11.86 32.68 13.75
CA TRP A 69 12.54 33.66 12.87
C TRP A 69 14.02 33.78 13.17
N ASP A 70 14.42 33.54 14.40
CA ASP A 70 15.82 33.50 14.77
C ASP A 70 16.46 32.24 14.24
N GLU A 71 17.64 32.34 13.68
CA GLU A 71 18.40 31.16 13.24
C GLU A 71 18.56 30.18 14.40
N PRO A 72 18.20 28.89 14.22
CA PRO A 72 18.39 27.95 15.29
C PRO A 72 19.87 27.86 15.66
N LYS A 73 20.16 28.06 16.92
CA LYS A 73 21.51 27.87 17.46
C LYS A 73 21.93 26.42 17.23
N GLY A 74 22.90 26.20 16.35
CA GLY A 74 23.43 24.85 16.06
C GLY A 74 23.18 24.31 14.65
N GLY A 75 22.60 25.12 13.74
CA GLY A 75 22.42 24.74 12.33
C GLY A 75 21.21 23.84 12.08
N ASN A 76 21.23 23.09 10.98
CA ASN A 76 20.16 22.17 10.61
C ASN A 76 20.00 21.05 11.63
N ILE A 77 18.75 20.75 12.01
CA ILE A 77 18.40 19.73 12.98
C ILE A 77 17.64 18.61 12.27
N MET A 78 18.21 17.41 12.26
CA MET A 78 17.57 16.24 11.67
C MET A 78 16.25 15.92 12.38
N PRO A 79 15.17 15.58 11.65
CA PRO A 79 13.94 15.09 12.24
C PRO A 79 14.19 13.83 13.10
N LYS A 80 13.50 13.72 14.23
CA LYS A 80 13.54 12.51 15.05
C LYS A 80 12.82 11.38 14.31
N VAL A 81 13.53 10.28 14.09
CA VAL A 81 13.05 9.07 13.43
C VAL A 81 13.28 7.86 14.35
N PRO A 82 12.28 7.50 15.15
CA PRO A 82 12.39 6.32 15.99
C PRO A 82 12.47 5.05 15.13
N ARG A 83 13.06 3.99 15.72
CA ARG A 83 13.20 2.69 15.06
C ARG A 83 12.39 1.63 15.81
N VAL A 84 11.92 0.64 15.06
CA VAL A 84 11.24 -0.53 15.59
C VAL A 84 12.28 -1.61 15.87
N ASP A 85 12.17 -2.28 17.02
CA ASP A 85 13.08 -3.34 17.42
C ASP A 85 12.82 -4.62 16.61
N ILE A 86 13.77 -4.97 15.75
CA ILE A 86 13.70 -6.16 14.87
C ILE A 86 13.76 -7.45 15.71
N SER A 87 14.42 -7.45 16.85
CA SER A 87 14.61 -8.65 17.67
C SER A 87 13.28 -9.16 18.28
N ARG A 88 12.32 -8.26 18.43
CA ARG A 88 10.96 -8.57 18.93
C ARG A 88 9.95 -8.92 17.85
N ASN A 89 10.24 -8.62 16.59
CA ASN A 89 9.35 -8.81 15.46
C ASN A 89 9.87 -9.91 14.52
N GLY A 90 9.90 -11.14 15.01
CA GLY A 90 10.36 -12.32 14.27
C GLY A 90 9.56 -12.70 13.01
N SER A 91 8.60 -11.91 12.62
CA SER A 91 7.97 -11.77 11.29
C SER A 91 7.07 -10.55 11.33
N ILE A 92 6.95 -9.83 10.24
CA ILE A 92 5.87 -8.85 10.06
C ILE A 92 4.60 -9.64 10.26
N ALA A 93 3.89 -9.42 11.36
CA ALA A 93 2.58 -10.03 11.57
C ALA A 93 1.62 -9.37 10.58
N MET A 94 1.61 -9.90 9.35
CA MET A 94 0.64 -9.50 8.34
C MET A 94 -0.71 -10.08 8.75
N GLY A 95 -1.75 -9.23 8.81
CA GLY A 95 -3.11 -9.67 9.13
C GLY A 95 -3.73 -9.01 10.37
N GLY A 96 -4.98 -9.38 10.62
CA GLY A 96 -5.79 -8.92 11.74
C GLY A 96 -6.45 -7.55 11.55
N TYR A 97 -6.52 -7.03 10.32
CA TYR A 97 -7.15 -5.72 10.06
C TYR A 97 -8.65 -5.87 9.79
N GLU A 98 -9.42 -4.96 10.39
CA GLU A 98 -10.84 -4.72 10.13
C GLU A 98 -11.01 -3.24 9.74
N TYR A 99 -11.71 -2.98 8.64
CA TYR A 99 -11.92 -1.65 8.10
C TYR A 99 -13.34 -1.17 8.37
N GLU A 100 -13.48 0.11 8.70
CA GLU A 100 -14.77 0.74 8.91
C GLU A 100 -15.15 1.61 7.71
N GLU A 101 -16.42 1.51 7.30
CA GLU A 101 -17.00 2.39 6.30
C GLU A 101 -16.81 3.86 6.67
N ASN A 102 -16.34 4.64 5.73
CA ASN A 102 -16.18 6.08 5.89
C ASN A 102 -16.58 6.82 4.62
N SER A 103 -17.50 7.78 4.77
CA SER A 103 -17.98 8.61 3.65
C SER A 103 -18.55 7.79 2.48
N GLY A 104 -19.25 6.69 2.78
CA GLY A 104 -19.91 5.84 1.78
C GLY A 104 -18.95 4.90 1.02
N VAL A 105 -17.78 4.62 1.57
CA VAL A 105 -16.82 3.65 1.00
C VAL A 105 -16.08 2.88 2.08
N VAL A 106 -15.61 1.68 1.73
CA VAL A 106 -14.55 0.99 2.47
C VAL A 106 -13.35 0.84 1.55
N VAL A 107 -12.25 1.47 1.90
CA VAL A 107 -11.00 1.47 1.13
C VAL A 107 -9.92 0.74 1.90
N MET A 108 -9.32 -0.29 1.29
CA MET A 108 -8.37 -1.19 1.94
C MET A 108 -7.08 -1.27 1.12
N GLU A 109 -5.93 -1.08 1.77
CA GLU A 109 -4.64 -1.40 1.17
C GLU A 109 -4.43 -2.91 1.17
N ALA A 110 -3.97 -3.46 0.06
CA ALA A 110 -3.92 -4.92 -0.15
C ALA A 110 -3.08 -5.66 0.89
N GLU A 111 -1.97 -5.07 1.33
CA GLU A 111 -1.08 -5.67 2.32
C GLU A 111 -1.68 -5.77 3.74
N ARG A 112 -2.78 -5.06 4.00
CA ARG A 112 -3.43 -4.98 5.31
C ARG A 112 -4.71 -5.81 5.35
N PHE A 113 -4.57 -7.09 5.07
CA PHE A 113 -5.67 -8.06 5.10
C PHE A 113 -6.00 -8.51 6.54
N ALA A 114 -7.14 -9.17 6.73
CA ALA A 114 -7.51 -9.79 8.00
C ALA A 114 -6.78 -11.13 8.17
N THR A 115 -6.94 -12.03 7.20
CA THR A 115 -6.26 -13.34 7.20
C THR A 115 -5.78 -13.70 5.81
N SER A 116 -4.81 -14.62 5.74
CA SER A 116 -4.33 -15.17 4.48
C SER A 116 -4.14 -16.67 4.57
N VAL A 117 -4.39 -17.34 3.47
CA VAL A 117 -4.03 -18.73 3.24
C VAL A 117 -2.99 -18.79 2.14
N GLN A 118 -1.99 -19.62 2.30
CA GLN A 118 -0.95 -19.85 1.29
C GLN A 118 -0.68 -21.35 1.15
N GLU A 119 -0.20 -21.74 0.00
CA GLU A 119 0.14 -23.13 -0.30
C GLU A 119 1.59 -23.43 0.08
N PRO A 120 1.94 -24.70 0.29
CA PRO A 120 3.32 -25.09 0.55
C PRO A 120 4.29 -24.59 -0.52
N GLY A 121 5.30 -23.88 -0.08
CA GLY A 121 6.33 -23.28 -0.95
C GLY A 121 5.87 -22.05 -1.73
N THR A 122 4.75 -21.44 -1.34
CA THR A 122 4.35 -20.09 -1.75
C THR A 122 4.28 -19.18 -0.53
N GLN A 123 4.35 -17.87 -0.77
CA GLN A 123 4.26 -16.86 0.27
C GLN A 123 3.63 -15.59 -0.27
N TRP A 124 2.70 -15.02 0.48
CA TRP A 124 2.23 -13.66 0.24
C TRP A 124 3.36 -12.67 0.51
N THR A 125 3.75 -11.93 -0.48
CA THR A 125 4.90 -11.02 -0.45
C THR A 125 4.46 -9.60 -0.73
N VAL A 126 4.81 -8.70 0.16
CA VAL A 126 4.66 -7.25 -0.04
C VAL A 126 5.78 -6.78 -0.95
N ILE A 127 5.41 -6.06 -2.00
CA ILE A 127 6.34 -5.41 -2.93
C ILE A 127 6.29 -3.91 -2.60
N PRO A 128 7.30 -3.39 -1.87
CA PRO A 128 7.29 -2.01 -1.41
C PRO A 128 7.25 -1.03 -2.59
N ASP A 129 6.58 0.10 -2.37
CA ASP A 129 6.52 1.25 -3.29
C ASP A 129 5.97 0.93 -4.70
N LEU A 130 5.41 -0.25 -4.92
CA LEU A 130 4.81 -0.63 -6.20
C LEU A 130 3.40 -0.05 -6.35
N GLY A 131 2.63 0.02 -5.27
CA GLY A 131 1.29 0.60 -5.26
C GLY A 131 1.29 2.11 -5.49
N ARG A 132 0.16 2.65 -5.91
CA ARG A 132 -0.01 4.11 -6.06
C ARG A 132 0.03 4.87 -4.74
N THR A 133 -0.31 4.23 -3.65
CA THR A 133 -0.38 4.83 -2.30
C THR A 133 0.47 4.12 -1.26
N LEU A 134 0.75 2.84 -1.41
CA LEU A 134 1.55 2.09 -0.45
C LEU A 134 2.40 1.02 -1.16
N SER A 135 1.87 -0.18 -1.36
CA SER A 135 2.62 -1.33 -1.87
C SER A 135 1.76 -2.19 -2.79
N GLY A 136 2.39 -3.13 -3.50
CA GLY A 136 1.70 -4.26 -4.12
C GLY A 136 1.78 -5.49 -3.22
N LEU A 137 0.76 -6.34 -3.27
CA LEU A 137 0.75 -7.65 -2.61
C LEU A 137 0.55 -8.75 -3.64
N SER A 138 1.42 -9.75 -3.64
CA SER A 138 1.37 -10.85 -4.58
C SER A 138 1.80 -12.18 -3.96
N LEU A 139 1.29 -13.29 -4.50
CA LEU A 139 1.71 -14.63 -4.13
C LEU A 139 2.98 -15.02 -4.91
N MET A 140 4.05 -15.32 -4.19
CA MET A 140 5.36 -15.69 -4.77
C MET A 140 5.71 -17.15 -4.48
N PRO A 141 6.52 -17.82 -5.31
CA PRO A 141 7.06 -17.38 -6.60
C PRO A 141 6.05 -17.56 -7.73
N TYR A 142 6.14 -16.75 -8.77
CA TYR A 142 5.24 -16.79 -9.95
C TYR A 142 5.37 -18.06 -10.81
N THR A 143 6.39 -18.85 -10.56
CA THR A 143 6.65 -20.11 -11.29
C THR A 143 5.81 -21.28 -10.79
N LYS A 144 5.09 -21.12 -9.69
CA LYS A 144 4.21 -22.16 -9.14
C LYS A 144 2.77 -21.95 -9.58
N PRO A 145 2.02 -23.04 -9.83
CA PRO A 145 0.58 -22.97 -9.99
C PRO A 145 -0.07 -22.42 -8.73
N VAL A 146 -1.23 -21.83 -8.88
CA VAL A 146 -2.04 -21.30 -7.79
C VAL A 146 -3.33 -22.13 -7.71
N SER A 147 -3.65 -22.68 -6.56
CA SER A 147 -4.85 -23.50 -6.38
C SER A 147 -5.68 -23.19 -5.13
N GLY A 148 -5.07 -22.87 -4.00
CA GLY A 148 -5.79 -22.73 -2.73
C GLY A 148 -5.44 -21.49 -1.89
N ALA A 149 -4.57 -20.62 -2.40
CA ALA A 149 -4.21 -19.39 -1.68
C ALA A 149 -5.37 -18.38 -1.68
N SER A 150 -5.52 -17.64 -0.58
CA SER A 150 -6.53 -16.58 -0.48
C SER A 150 -6.11 -15.46 0.46
N LEU A 151 -6.73 -14.31 0.28
CA LEU A 151 -6.70 -13.16 1.16
C LEU A 151 -8.12 -12.86 1.62
N THR A 152 -8.29 -12.58 2.90
CA THR A 152 -9.57 -12.22 3.48
C THR A 152 -9.47 -10.85 4.11
N TYR A 153 -10.42 -9.99 3.81
CA TYR A 153 -10.56 -8.64 4.36
C TYR A 153 -11.83 -8.57 5.19
N GLN A 154 -11.77 -7.96 6.37
CA GLN A 154 -12.95 -7.68 7.18
C GLN A 154 -13.36 -6.23 7.00
N ILE A 155 -14.63 -6.02 6.73
CA ILE A 155 -15.25 -4.71 6.53
C ILE A 155 -16.42 -4.53 7.48
N ARG A 156 -16.57 -3.35 8.04
CA ARG A 156 -17.70 -2.98 8.90
C ARG A 156 -18.53 -1.94 8.21
N LEU A 157 -19.76 -2.31 7.85
CA LEU A 157 -20.74 -1.42 7.24
C LEU A 157 -21.55 -0.70 8.32
N LYS A 158 -21.88 0.57 8.08
CA LYS A 158 -22.71 1.41 8.97
C LYS A 158 -24.21 1.26 8.69
N SER A 159 -24.54 0.85 7.48
CA SER A 159 -25.92 0.66 7.02
C SER A 159 -25.98 -0.51 6.06
N ASP A 160 -27.19 -0.99 5.81
CA ASP A 160 -27.44 -2.04 4.82
C ASP A 160 -27.03 -1.58 3.43
N LEU A 161 -26.39 -2.47 2.69
CA LEU A 161 -25.89 -2.23 1.34
C LEU A 161 -26.44 -3.28 0.38
N SER A 162 -27.26 -2.85 -0.58
CA SER A 162 -27.81 -3.71 -1.62
C SER A 162 -27.12 -3.48 -2.96
N GLY A 163 -26.89 -4.58 -3.70
CA GLY A 163 -26.20 -4.49 -4.98
C GLY A 163 -24.75 -4.09 -4.82
N VAL A 164 -23.97 -4.88 -4.09
CA VAL A 164 -22.59 -4.57 -3.68
C VAL A 164 -21.67 -4.42 -4.89
N ARG A 165 -20.94 -3.32 -4.93
CA ARG A 165 -19.94 -3.04 -5.96
C ARG A 165 -18.55 -3.00 -5.34
N VAL A 166 -17.62 -3.74 -5.96
CA VAL A 166 -16.22 -3.82 -5.52
C VAL A 166 -15.33 -3.43 -6.68
N ARG A 167 -14.36 -2.58 -6.41
CA ARG A 167 -13.33 -2.19 -7.36
C ARG A 167 -11.96 -2.59 -6.84
N LEU A 168 -11.25 -3.43 -7.60
CA LEU A 168 -9.89 -3.83 -7.30
C LEU A 168 -8.92 -3.02 -8.15
N ILE A 169 -7.89 -2.49 -7.52
CA ILE A 169 -6.78 -1.85 -8.18
C ILE A 169 -5.63 -2.85 -8.22
N LEU A 170 -5.28 -3.28 -9.42
CA LEU A 170 -4.26 -4.29 -9.71
C LEU A 170 -3.10 -3.63 -10.46
N ASP A 171 -1.90 -4.20 -10.36
CA ASP A 171 -0.79 -3.79 -11.23
C ASP A 171 -1.09 -4.12 -12.70
N SER A 172 -0.45 -3.39 -13.60
CA SER A 172 -0.62 -3.56 -15.06
C SER A 172 0.12 -4.78 -15.61
N THR A 173 -0.06 -5.94 -14.98
CA THR A 173 0.50 -7.21 -15.47
C THR A 173 -0.02 -7.53 -16.86
N LEU A 174 0.87 -7.65 -17.82
CA LEU A 174 0.52 -8.10 -19.17
C LEU A 174 0.16 -9.58 -19.16
N PRO A 175 -0.82 -10.01 -19.99
CA PRO A 175 -1.22 -11.41 -20.04
C PRO A 175 -0.12 -12.27 -20.66
N PHE A 176 0.60 -13.05 -19.87
CA PHE A 176 1.57 -14.05 -20.33
C PHE A 176 1.02 -15.48 -20.28
N ILE A 177 -0.21 -15.64 -19.78
CA ILE A 177 -0.96 -16.89 -19.77
C ILE A 177 -2.03 -16.82 -20.86
N LYS A 178 -2.19 -17.91 -21.62
CA LYS A 178 -3.25 -17.99 -22.63
C LYS A 178 -4.63 -17.77 -21.96
N GLY A 179 -5.36 -16.78 -22.48
CA GLY A 179 -6.67 -16.39 -21.93
C GLY A 179 -6.61 -15.35 -20.80
N GLY A 180 -5.41 -14.86 -20.44
CA GLY A 180 -5.25 -13.82 -19.40
C GLY A 180 -5.25 -14.36 -17.98
N HIS A 181 -5.19 -13.45 -17.01
CA HIS A 181 -5.13 -13.75 -15.58
C HIS A 181 -6.49 -13.59 -14.91
N SER A 182 -6.79 -14.47 -13.98
CA SER A 182 -8.09 -14.49 -13.30
C SER A 182 -7.92 -14.62 -11.79
N TYR A 183 -8.89 -14.07 -11.08
CA TYR A 183 -9.08 -14.26 -9.65
C TYR A 183 -10.55 -14.59 -9.37
N ALA A 184 -10.81 -15.20 -8.22
CA ALA A 184 -12.14 -15.36 -7.68
C ALA A 184 -12.34 -14.37 -6.53
N ILE A 185 -13.56 -13.87 -6.40
CA ILE A 185 -13.96 -12.93 -5.33
C ILE A 185 -15.29 -13.36 -4.76
N ARG A 186 -15.42 -13.27 -3.43
CA ARG A 186 -16.60 -13.69 -2.68
C ARG A 186 -16.87 -12.75 -1.52
N LEU A 187 -18.16 -12.53 -1.26
CA LEU A 187 -18.65 -11.85 -0.06
C LEU A 187 -19.22 -12.89 0.90
N ASP A 188 -18.80 -12.87 2.15
CA ASP A 188 -19.15 -13.81 3.20
C ASP A 188 -19.06 -15.27 2.72
N ASP A 189 -20.09 -16.06 2.96
CA ASP A 189 -20.20 -17.45 2.49
C ASP A 189 -20.97 -17.59 1.16
N GLY A 190 -21.13 -16.47 0.43
CA GLY A 190 -21.83 -16.46 -0.86
C GLY A 190 -21.06 -17.14 -1.99
N GLU A 191 -21.61 -17.11 -3.19
CA GLU A 191 -20.98 -17.67 -4.39
C GLU A 191 -19.75 -16.90 -4.84
N GLU A 192 -18.71 -17.60 -5.28
CA GLU A 192 -17.53 -16.98 -5.88
C GLU A 192 -17.83 -16.50 -7.29
N GLN A 193 -17.45 -15.27 -7.59
CA GLN A 193 -17.39 -14.78 -8.96
C GLN A 193 -15.97 -14.89 -9.48
N ILE A 194 -15.81 -15.51 -10.66
CA ILE A 194 -14.52 -15.62 -11.36
C ILE A 194 -14.39 -14.44 -12.33
N VAL A 195 -13.32 -13.67 -12.18
CA VAL A 195 -13.06 -12.46 -12.96
C VAL A 195 -11.74 -12.63 -13.70
N ASN A 196 -11.79 -12.52 -15.03
CA ASN A 196 -10.59 -12.31 -15.83
C ASN A 196 -10.40 -10.79 -16.02
N TYR A 197 -9.24 -10.28 -15.64
CA TYR A 197 -9.06 -8.82 -15.59
C TYR A 197 -8.14 -8.25 -16.69
N ASN A 198 -7.48 -9.11 -17.47
CA ASN A 198 -6.53 -8.62 -18.47
C ASN A 198 -6.48 -9.39 -19.79
N SER A 199 -7.43 -10.28 -20.07
CA SER A 199 -7.49 -11.03 -21.35
C SER A 199 -7.61 -10.14 -22.57
N ASP A 200 -8.10 -8.93 -22.42
CA ASP A 200 -8.29 -7.94 -23.46
C ASP A 200 -7.10 -6.98 -23.65
N LEU A 201 -6.04 -7.11 -22.83
CA LEU A 201 -4.77 -6.40 -23.01
C LEU A 201 -3.95 -7.08 -24.13
N THR A 202 -4.42 -7.01 -25.35
CA THR A 202 -3.82 -7.62 -26.51
C THR A 202 -3.27 -6.56 -27.46
N TRP A 203 -2.42 -6.99 -28.41
CA TRP A 203 -1.93 -6.08 -29.45
C TRP A 203 -3.06 -5.47 -30.29
N ALA A 204 -4.14 -6.21 -30.52
CA ALA A 204 -5.34 -5.69 -31.20
C ALA A 204 -6.01 -4.53 -30.46
N ASN A 205 -5.89 -4.51 -29.14
CA ASN A 205 -6.43 -3.48 -28.24
C ASN A 205 -5.34 -2.55 -27.67
N CYS A 206 -4.16 -2.47 -28.33
CA CYS A 206 -3.00 -1.80 -27.73
C CYS A 206 -3.28 -0.33 -27.39
N TYR A 207 -3.89 0.42 -28.28
CA TYR A 207 -4.15 1.86 -28.07
C TYR A 207 -5.33 2.13 -27.14
N SER A 208 -6.34 1.26 -27.14
CA SER A 208 -7.55 1.47 -26.34
C SER A 208 -7.45 0.92 -24.92
N LYS A 209 -6.63 -0.10 -24.66
CA LYS A 209 -6.54 -0.78 -23.38
C LYS A 209 -5.13 -1.00 -22.88
N MET A 210 -4.24 -1.61 -23.66
CA MET A 210 -2.92 -2.00 -23.21
C MET A 210 -2.03 -0.79 -22.87
N TYR A 211 -1.95 0.22 -23.76
CA TYR A 211 -1.22 1.45 -23.48
C TYR A 211 -1.80 2.26 -22.33
N PRO A 212 -3.13 2.48 -22.23
CA PRO A 212 -3.71 3.15 -21.08
C PRO A 212 -3.39 2.45 -19.75
N ALA A 213 -3.50 1.12 -19.69
CA ALA A 213 -3.17 0.35 -18.49
C ALA A 213 -1.67 0.46 -18.13
N GLY A 214 -0.79 0.35 -19.14
CA GLY A 214 0.66 0.51 -18.96
C GLY A 214 1.04 1.91 -18.51
N ALA A 215 0.47 2.96 -19.12
CA ALA A 215 0.73 4.35 -18.75
C ALA A 215 0.18 4.70 -17.36
N ALA A 216 -0.99 4.17 -17.03
CA ALA A 216 -1.58 4.32 -15.69
C ALA A 216 -0.86 3.47 -14.64
N ARG A 217 -0.13 2.42 -15.05
CA ARG A 217 0.50 1.39 -14.21
C ARG A 217 -0.48 0.68 -13.29
N VAL A 218 -1.75 0.65 -13.66
CA VAL A 218 -2.79 -0.10 -12.95
C VAL A 218 -3.87 -0.56 -13.93
N ILE A 219 -4.54 -1.65 -13.54
CA ILE A 219 -5.78 -2.14 -14.11
C ILE A 219 -6.85 -2.03 -13.03
N GLU A 220 -7.96 -1.37 -13.35
CA GLU A 220 -9.12 -1.33 -12.48
C GLU A 220 -10.08 -2.45 -12.87
N SER A 221 -10.31 -3.39 -11.96
CA SER A 221 -11.26 -4.48 -12.13
C SER A 221 -12.50 -4.20 -11.29
N LYS A 222 -13.66 -4.14 -11.94
CA LYS A 222 -14.95 -3.85 -11.30
C LYS A 222 -15.79 -5.12 -11.23
N VAL A 223 -16.28 -5.42 -10.03
CA VAL A 223 -17.14 -6.57 -9.76
C VAL A 223 -18.42 -6.08 -9.11
N THR A 224 -19.54 -6.60 -9.57
CA THR A 224 -20.86 -6.27 -9.00
C THR A 224 -21.56 -7.53 -8.55
N PHE A 225 -22.17 -7.47 -7.38
CA PHE A 225 -23.01 -8.51 -6.79
C PHE A 225 -24.44 -7.95 -6.70
N PRO A 226 -25.22 -7.96 -7.81
CA PRO A 226 -26.48 -7.23 -7.90
C PRO A 226 -27.54 -7.76 -6.93
N ASP A 227 -27.53 -9.06 -6.68
CA ASP A 227 -28.53 -9.76 -5.86
C ASP A 227 -28.08 -9.96 -4.40
N VAL A 228 -26.92 -9.40 -4.01
CA VAL A 228 -26.41 -9.50 -2.65
C VAL A 228 -26.81 -8.26 -1.86
N THR A 229 -27.37 -8.48 -0.67
CA THR A 229 -27.58 -7.47 0.34
C THR A 229 -26.77 -7.83 1.56
N LEU A 230 -25.94 -6.90 2.04
CA LEU A 230 -25.19 -6.99 3.29
C LEU A 230 -25.90 -6.10 4.30
N GLU A 231 -26.22 -6.64 5.48
CA GLU A 231 -26.79 -5.86 6.59
C GLU A 231 -25.71 -4.97 7.22
N ALA A 232 -26.12 -3.98 8.03
CA ALA A 232 -25.14 -3.23 8.82
C ALA A 232 -24.39 -4.17 9.78
N GLY A 233 -23.05 -4.12 9.77
CA GLY A 233 -22.26 -5.04 10.57
C GLY A 233 -20.93 -5.41 9.94
N VAL A 234 -20.34 -6.50 10.42
CA VAL A 234 -19.04 -6.99 9.93
C VAL A 234 -19.25 -8.06 8.86
N HIS A 235 -18.60 -7.85 7.74
CA HIS A 235 -18.63 -8.75 6.58
C HIS A 235 -17.22 -9.12 6.16
N THR A 236 -17.12 -10.17 5.36
CA THR A 236 -15.87 -10.74 4.88
C THR A 236 -15.82 -10.66 3.36
N LEU A 237 -14.76 -10.06 2.83
CA LEU A 237 -14.43 -10.10 1.42
C LEU A 237 -13.24 -11.04 1.22
N THR A 238 -13.41 -12.10 0.44
CA THR A 238 -12.34 -13.05 0.11
C THR A 238 -11.91 -12.90 -1.34
N ILE A 239 -10.60 -12.77 -1.57
CA ILE A 239 -9.99 -12.73 -2.90
C ILE A 239 -9.05 -13.92 -3.02
N ARG A 240 -9.24 -14.72 -4.06
CA ARG A 240 -8.45 -15.91 -4.33
C ARG A 240 -7.84 -15.81 -5.72
N PRO A 241 -6.51 -15.74 -5.87
CA PRO A 241 -5.86 -15.78 -7.16
C PRO A 241 -6.12 -17.14 -7.83
N LEU A 242 -6.41 -17.13 -9.12
CA LEU A 242 -6.55 -18.32 -9.95
C LEU A 242 -5.40 -18.44 -10.95
N SER A 243 -4.58 -17.42 -11.02
CA SER A 243 -3.40 -17.32 -11.88
C SER A 243 -2.23 -16.75 -11.09
N PRO A 244 -0.98 -17.11 -11.41
CA PRO A 244 0.19 -16.47 -10.80
C PRO A 244 0.32 -14.99 -11.25
N ALA A 245 1.17 -14.25 -10.57
CA ALA A 245 1.52 -12.85 -10.87
C ALA A 245 0.34 -11.85 -10.81
N ILE A 246 -0.69 -12.15 -10.02
CA ILE A 246 -1.69 -11.16 -9.64
C ILE A 246 -1.08 -10.29 -8.55
N VAL A 247 -0.96 -8.99 -8.82
CA VAL A 247 -0.45 -8.02 -7.87
C VAL A 247 -1.57 -7.07 -7.51
N LEU A 248 -2.03 -7.16 -6.26
CA LEU A 248 -3.14 -6.37 -5.74
C LEU A 248 -2.59 -5.15 -5.00
N HIS A 249 -3.12 -3.97 -5.32
CA HIS A 249 -2.73 -2.72 -4.65
C HIS A 249 -3.78 -2.28 -3.62
N LYS A 250 -5.04 -2.21 -4.04
CA LYS A 250 -6.11 -1.62 -3.24
C LYS A 250 -7.45 -2.26 -3.58
N ILE A 251 -8.32 -2.34 -2.58
CA ILE A 251 -9.70 -2.80 -2.72
C ILE A 251 -10.64 -1.69 -2.25
N ILE A 252 -11.69 -1.43 -3.01
CA ILE A 252 -12.68 -0.41 -2.70
C ILE A 252 -14.06 -1.06 -2.77
N VAL A 253 -14.78 -1.04 -1.64
CA VAL A 253 -16.21 -1.41 -1.59
C VAL A 253 -17.01 -0.11 -1.64
N ASP A 254 -17.82 0.03 -2.68
CA ASP A 254 -18.64 1.21 -2.91
C ASP A 254 -19.98 1.08 -2.16
N CYS A 255 -20.14 1.92 -1.16
CA CYS A 255 -21.37 2.09 -0.37
C CYS A 255 -22.15 3.35 -0.80
N GLY A 256 -21.90 3.85 -2.03
CA GLY A 256 -22.51 5.05 -2.58
C GLY A 256 -21.61 6.29 -2.61
N GLY A 257 -20.38 6.19 -2.16
CA GLY A 257 -19.40 7.29 -2.10
C GLY A 257 -18.14 7.09 -2.94
N ASP A 258 -18.07 6.05 -3.78
CA ASP A 258 -16.87 5.82 -4.60
C ASP A 258 -16.72 6.90 -5.67
N MET A 259 -15.62 7.63 -5.59
CA MET A 259 -15.20 8.62 -6.58
C MET A 259 -13.86 8.19 -7.19
N PRO A 260 -13.88 7.55 -8.36
CA PRO A 260 -12.67 7.13 -9.04
C PRO A 260 -11.73 8.32 -9.32
N GLY A 261 -10.47 8.15 -8.99
CA GLY A 261 -9.43 9.16 -9.21
C GLY A 261 -8.05 8.52 -9.30
N ARG A 262 -7.03 9.31 -9.69
CA ARG A 262 -5.68 8.79 -9.93
C ARG A 262 -5.06 8.07 -8.72
N LEU A 263 -5.22 8.62 -7.52
CA LEU A 263 -4.70 8.03 -6.28
C LEU A 263 -5.71 7.09 -5.63
N ASN A 264 -6.92 7.05 -6.19
CA ASN A 264 -8.09 6.46 -5.55
C ASN A 264 -8.40 7.13 -4.19
N LEU A 265 -9.30 6.58 -3.43
CA LEU A 265 -9.69 7.16 -2.16
C LEU A 265 -8.64 6.84 -1.08
N THR A 266 -8.59 7.68 -0.06
CA THR A 266 -7.77 7.44 1.14
C THR A 266 -8.23 6.18 1.86
N GLU A 267 -7.31 5.41 2.41
CA GLU A 267 -7.61 4.21 3.19
C GLU A 267 -8.61 4.52 4.32
N SER A 268 -9.59 3.65 4.47
CA SER A 268 -10.61 3.76 5.51
C SER A 268 -10.02 3.62 6.92
N PRO A 269 -10.67 4.17 7.96
CA PRO A 269 -10.33 3.88 9.34
C PRO A 269 -10.28 2.38 9.57
N ARG A 270 -9.29 1.93 10.33
CA ARG A 270 -9.10 0.50 10.59
C ARG A 270 -8.69 0.25 12.03
N THR A 271 -9.08 -0.91 12.52
CA THR A 271 -8.58 -1.50 13.76
C THR A 271 -7.75 -2.71 13.44
N ARG A 272 -6.83 -3.07 14.32
CA ARG A 272 -6.03 -4.29 14.21
C ARG A 272 -6.26 -5.17 15.41
N THR A 273 -6.87 -6.32 15.19
CA THR A 273 -7.01 -7.35 16.21
C THR A 273 -5.76 -8.22 16.21
N LEU A 274 -4.85 -7.98 17.16
CA LEU A 274 -3.72 -8.87 17.36
C LEU A 274 -4.24 -10.22 17.85
N CYS A 275 -3.81 -11.31 17.21
CA CYS A 275 -4.18 -12.65 17.60
C CYS A 275 -3.87 -12.87 19.09
N LYS A 276 -4.86 -13.35 19.88
CA LYS A 276 -4.70 -13.63 21.32
C LYS A 276 -3.50 -14.55 21.64
N ARG A 277 -3.02 -15.32 20.69
CA ARG A 277 -1.80 -16.14 20.82
C ARG A 277 -0.52 -15.31 20.93
N CYS A 278 -0.48 -14.10 20.38
CA CYS A 278 0.68 -13.21 20.53
C CYS A 278 0.71 -12.52 21.90
N TYR A 279 -0.44 -12.35 22.57
CA TYR A 279 -0.53 -11.75 23.90
C TYR A 279 0.07 -12.62 25.02
N LEU A 280 0.07 -13.93 24.87
CA LEU A 280 0.61 -14.87 25.87
C LEU A 280 2.15 -14.93 25.90
N PHE A 281 2.82 -14.40 24.90
CA PHE A 281 4.28 -14.27 24.90
C PHE A 281 4.79 -12.95 25.54
N TYR A 282 3.90 -12.01 25.83
CA TYR A 282 4.24 -10.71 26.43
C TYR A 282 4.17 -10.65 27.96
N GLN A 283 3.77 -11.75 28.63
CA GLN A 283 3.67 -11.82 30.09
C GLN A 283 4.62 -12.85 30.73
N LYS A 284 5.75 -13.14 30.10
CA LYS A 284 6.81 -13.91 30.75
C LYS A 284 8.15 -13.22 30.60
#